data_3bd2890ad57da66be14a719776d7c212
#
_entry.id   3bd2890ad57da66be14a719776d7c212
#
_cell.length_a   1.000
_cell.length_b   1.000
_cell.length_c   1.000
_cell.angle_alpha   90.00
_cell.angle_beta   90.00
_cell.angle_gamma   90.00
#
_symmetry.space_group_name_H-M   'P 1'
#
loop_
_entity.id
_entity.type
_entity.pdbx_description
1 polymer ?
#
loop_
_entity_poly.entity_id
_entity_poly.type
_entity_poly.pdbx_seq_one_letter_code
_entity_poly.pdbx_strand_id
1 'polypeptide(L)'
;MSDKRTTQDRDLLYAKVKTTPLRVKVRLVDGTMVEGCLHQPPTLRLTDMLNRHTKDNPFLAVTDANIIFPNGEHLQYRFFTLNREMVVCCFPENEEVERFI
;
A
#
# COMPACT_ATOMS: atom_id res chain seq x y z
N MET A 1 7.70 6.26 31.06
CA MET A 1 7.43 4.81 31.13
C MET A 1 6.16 4.45 30.38
N SER A 2 5.16 5.27 30.44
CA SER A 2 3.92 5.02 29.69
C SER A 2 4.16 4.92 28.19
N ASP A 3 5.15 5.61 27.65
CA ASP A 3 5.43 5.59 26.22
C ASP A 3 5.83 4.21 25.70
N LYS A 4 6.73 3.55 26.44
CA LYS A 4 7.12 2.18 26.08
C LYS A 4 5.95 1.21 26.14
N ARG A 5 5.14 1.36 27.17
CA ARG A 5 3.98 0.50 27.37
C ARG A 5 2.96 0.72 26.26
N THR A 6 2.72 1.97 25.89
CA THR A 6 1.79 2.30 24.82
C THR A 6 2.27 1.74 23.48
N THR A 7 3.57 1.82 23.21
CA THR A 7 4.14 1.29 21.98
C THR A 7 3.96 -0.23 21.93
N GLN A 8 4.21 -0.92 23.04
CA GLN A 8 4.02 -2.37 23.10
C GLN A 8 2.56 -2.75 22.89
N ASP A 9 1.65 -1.99 23.46
CA ASP A 9 0.23 -2.24 23.29
C ASP A 9 -0.19 -2.07 21.83
N ARG A 10 0.37 -1.10 21.12
CA ARG A 10 0.13 -0.93 19.69
C ARG A 10 0.64 -2.11 18.90
N ASP A 11 1.84 -2.57 19.19
CA ASP A 11 2.42 -3.71 18.50
C ASP A 11 1.58 -4.96 18.72
N LEU A 12 1.08 -5.14 19.93
CA LEU A 12 0.20 -6.26 20.26
C LEU A 12 -1.13 -6.15 19.51
N LEU A 13 -1.67 -4.95 19.40
CA LEU A 13 -2.90 -4.73 18.64
C LEU A 13 -2.70 -5.04 17.16
N TYR A 14 -1.58 -4.60 16.60
CA TYR A 14 -1.25 -4.93 15.21
C TYR A 14 -1.07 -6.43 15.01
N ALA A 15 -0.45 -7.09 15.97
CA ALA A 15 -0.28 -8.52 15.90
C ALA A 15 -1.61 -9.27 15.94
N LYS A 16 -2.59 -8.74 16.67
CA LYS A 16 -3.92 -9.34 16.76
C LYS A 16 -4.77 -9.05 15.53
N VAL A 17 -4.65 -7.84 14.98
CA VAL A 17 -5.34 -7.48 13.75
C VAL A 17 -4.46 -7.94 12.59
N LYS A 18 -4.65 -9.16 12.18
CA LYS A 18 -3.88 -9.70 11.06
C LYS A 18 -4.20 -8.92 9.81
N THR A 19 -3.18 -8.31 9.24
CA THR A 19 -3.29 -7.75 7.91
C THR A 19 -2.73 -8.74 6.90
N THR A 20 -3.34 -8.80 5.75
CA THR A 20 -2.86 -9.65 4.67
C THR A 20 -2.04 -8.81 3.73
N PRO A 21 -0.77 -9.15 3.48
CA PRO A 21 0.00 -8.44 2.48
C PRO A 21 -0.56 -8.73 1.09
N LEU A 22 -0.79 -7.68 0.34
CA LEU A 22 -1.29 -7.76 -1.01
C LEU A 22 -0.27 -7.09 -1.92
N ARG A 23 0.35 -7.87 -2.81
CA ARG A 23 1.24 -7.31 -3.82
C ARG A 23 0.42 -6.57 -4.85
N VAL A 24 0.82 -5.34 -5.10
CA VAL A 24 0.13 -4.48 -6.06
C VAL A 24 1.13 -3.74 -6.94
N LYS A 25 0.65 -3.33 -8.07
CA LYS A 25 1.34 -2.40 -8.97
C LYS A 25 0.45 -1.19 -9.11
N VAL A 26 0.98 -0.02 -8.77
CA VAL A 26 0.22 1.23 -8.72
C VAL A 26 0.81 2.20 -9.73
N ARG A 27 -0.05 2.77 -10.54
CA ARG A 27 0.36 3.86 -11.43
C ARG A 27 -0.07 5.18 -10.83
N LEU A 28 0.85 6.13 -10.79
CA LEU A 28 0.59 7.48 -10.31
C LEU A 28 0.29 8.43 -11.46
N VAL A 29 -0.23 9.60 -11.12
CA VAL A 29 -0.67 10.59 -12.11
C VAL A 29 0.46 11.08 -13.01
N ASP A 30 1.70 11.06 -12.53
CA ASP A 30 2.88 11.47 -13.30
C ASP A 30 3.49 10.35 -14.13
N GLY A 31 2.89 9.15 -14.10
CA GLY A 31 3.43 7.99 -14.81
C GLY A 31 4.38 7.13 -13.99
N THR A 32 4.68 7.51 -12.76
CA THR A 32 5.49 6.69 -11.86
C THR A 32 4.75 5.39 -11.54
N MET A 33 5.48 4.28 -11.56
CA MET A 33 4.95 2.98 -11.15
C MET A 33 5.53 2.59 -9.81
N VAL A 34 4.67 2.12 -8.91
CA VAL A 34 5.08 1.61 -7.61
C VAL A 34 4.63 0.16 -7.51
N GLU A 35 5.57 -0.73 -7.30
CA GLU A 35 5.29 -2.14 -7.05
C GLU A 35 5.63 -2.43 -5.60
N GLY A 36 4.73 -3.06 -4.88
CA GLY A 36 4.99 -3.34 -3.47
C GLY A 36 3.81 -4.01 -2.81
N CYS A 37 3.88 -4.10 -1.50
CA CYS A 37 2.85 -4.73 -0.69
C CYS A 37 2.05 -3.69 0.08
N LEU A 38 0.75 -3.73 -0.09
CA LEU A 38 -0.19 -3.07 0.79
C LEU A 38 -0.62 -4.06 1.86
N HIS A 39 -0.82 -3.56 3.06
CA HIS A 39 -1.28 -4.38 4.18
C HIS A 39 -2.72 -4.02 4.45
N GLN A 40 -3.62 -4.90 4.05
CA GLN A 40 -5.04 -4.63 4.20
C GLN A 40 -5.67 -5.53 5.26
N PRO A 41 -6.61 -5.00 6.04
CA PRO A 41 -7.39 -5.84 6.94
C PRO A 41 -8.16 -6.89 6.16
N PRO A 42 -8.37 -8.09 6.73
CA PRO A 42 -9.00 -9.19 6.00
C PRO A 42 -10.39 -8.88 5.47
N THR A 43 -11.10 -7.98 6.13
CA THR A 43 -12.48 -7.62 5.77
C THR A 43 -12.57 -6.44 4.81
N LEU A 44 -11.45 -5.85 4.46
CA LEU A 44 -11.43 -4.63 3.66
C LEU A 44 -10.94 -4.93 2.24
N ARG A 45 -11.72 -4.51 1.27
CA ARG A 45 -11.35 -4.66 -0.13
C ARG A 45 -10.34 -3.61 -0.54
N LEU A 46 -9.56 -3.92 -1.57
CA LEU A 46 -8.58 -2.98 -2.11
C LEU A 46 -9.23 -1.64 -2.50
N THR A 47 -10.38 -1.69 -3.15
CA THR A 47 -11.12 -0.47 -3.54
C THR A 47 -11.46 0.37 -2.31
N ASP A 48 -11.89 -0.28 -1.24
CA ASP A 48 -12.24 0.41 -0.01
C ASP A 48 -11.02 1.07 0.64
N MET A 49 -9.87 0.41 0.60
CA MET A 49 -8.63 0.98 1.11
C MET A 49 -8.24 2.24 0.35
N LEU A 50 -8.38 2.22 -0.96
CA LEU A 50 -8.00 3.35 -1.80
C LEU A 50 -8.96 4.53 -1.64
N ASN A 51 -10.22 4.26 -1.32
CA ASN A 51 -11.24 5.29 -1.17
C ASN A 51 -11.41 5.78 0.25
N ARG A 52 -10.84 5.07 1.22
CA ARG A 52 -11.13 5.31 2.63
C ARG A 52 -10.41 6.54 3.17
N HIS A 53 -11.19 7.50 3.71
CA HIS A 53 -10.68 8.58 4.56
C HIS A 53 -9.51 9.37 4.00
N THR A 54 -9.65 9.84 2.78
CA THR A 54 -8.59 10.63 2.16
C THR A 54 -8.28 11.92 2.91
N LYS A 55 -9.24 12.49 3.62
CA LYS A 55 -9.02 13.71 4.40
C LYS A 55 -8.16 13.47 5.63
N ASP A 56 -8.47 12.39 6.36
CA ASP A 56 -7.82 12.12 7.64
C ASP A 56 -6.53 11.32 7.45
N ASN A 57 -6.46 10.50 6.43
CA ASN A 57 -5.30 9.64 6.18
C ASN A 57 -5.09 9.48 4.67
N PRO A 58 -4.50 10.49 4.05
CA PRO A 58 -4.31 10.47 2.61
C PRO A 58 -3.20 9.53 2.13
N PHE A 59 -2.42 8.98 3.04
CA PHE A 59 -1.26 8.16 2.66
C PHE A 59 -1.51 6.68 2.88
N LEU A 60 -1.02 5.90 1.93
CA LEU A 60 -0.96 4.44 2.03
C LEU A 60 0.45 4.02 2.35
N ALA A 61 0.59 3.08 3.27
CA ALA A 61 1.87 2.47 3.56
C ALA A 61 2.12 1.33 2.55
N VAL A 62 3.28 1.35 1.93
CA VAL A 62 3.70 0.32 0.99
C VAL A 62 5.02 -0.25 1.51
N THR A 63 5.11 -1.56 1.61
CA THR A 63 6.35 -2.23 2.02
C THR A 63 6.97 -2.94 0.82
N ASP A 64 8.28 -3.12 0.89
CA ASP A 64 9.06 -3.76 -0.16
C ASP A 64 8.76 -3.15 -1.53
N ALA A 65 8.88 -1.84 -1.59
CA ALA A 65 8.47 -1.06 -2.74
C ALA A 65 9.58 -0.91 -3.77
N ASN A 66 9.21 -1.13 -5.03
CA ASN A 66 10.01 -0.75 -6.19
C ASN A 66 9.32 0.43 -6.85
N ILE A 67 10.05 1.52 -6.99
CA ILE A 67 9.53 2.75 -7.59
C ILE A 67 10.25 2.97 -8.90
N ILE A 68 9.47 3.04 -9.97
CA ILE A 68 9.99 3.21 -11.32
C ILE A 68 9.46 4.52 -11.86
N PHE A 69 10.35 5.48 -12.03
CA PHE A 69 10.00 6.81 -12.51
C PHE A 69 9.83 6.81 -14.02
N PRO A 70 9.13 7.82 -14.57
CA PRO A 70 8.92 7.89 -16.03
C PRO A 70 10.20 7.94 -16.84
N ASN A 71 11.29 8.46 -16.26
CA ASN A 71 12.60 8.51 -16.93
C ASN A 71 13.37 7.20 -16.86
N GLY A 72 12.79 6.18 -16.21
CA GLY A 72 13.43 4.88 -16.06
C GLY A 72 14.26 4.69 -14.80
N GLU A 73 14.41 5.73 -13.99
CA GLU A 73 15.06 5.57 -12.69
C GLU A 73 14.29 4.60 -11.83
N HIS A 74 15.03 3.83 -11.05
CA HIS A 74 14.47 2.74 -10.26
C HIS A 74 15.02 2.83 -8.84
N LEU A 75 14.12 2.91 -7.86
CA LEU A 75 14.47 2.96 -6.45
C LEU A 75 13.76 1.83 -5.71
N GLN A 76 14.39 1.36 -4.65
CA GLN A 76 13.83 0.32 -3.79
C GLN A 76 13.81 0.81 -2.35
N TYR A 77 12.68 0.65 -1.68
CA TYR A 77 12.51 1.01 -0.29
C TYR A 77 11.78 -0.10 0.44
N ARG A 78 12.19 -0.34 1.68
CA ARG A 78 11.45 -1.28 2.55
C ARG A 78 10.12 -0.72 2.98
N PHE A 79 10.06 0.59 3.12
CA PHE A 79 8.85 1.27 3.55
C PHE A 79 8.72 2.56 2.76
N PHE A 80 7.52 2.82 2.30
CA PHE A 80 7.24 3.97 1.47
C PHE A 80 5.80 4.40 1.71
N THR A 81 5.55 5.70 1.77
CA THR A 81 4.19 6.23 1.88
C THR A 81 3.79 6.86 0.56
N LEU A 82 2.60 6.54 0.14
CA LEU A 82 2.04 6.92 -1.14
C LEU A 82 0.77 7.74 -0.91
N ASN A 83 0.68 8.90 -1.54
CA ASN A 83 -0.55 9.69 -1.46
C ASN A 83 -1.62 9.05 -2.33
N ARG A 84 -2.75 8.69 -1.71
CA ARG A 84 -3.87 8.04 -2.40
C ARG A 84 -4.40 8.84 -3.57
N GLU A 85 -4.40 10.14 -3.44
CA GLU A 85 -4.96 11.03 -4.47
C GLU A 85 -4.13 11.04 -5.75
N MET A 86 -2.88 10.58 -5.66
CA MET A 86 -2.00 10.50 -6.82
C MET A 86 -2.15 9.19 -7.58
N VAL A 87 -2.97 8.29 -7.11
CA VAL A 87 -3.16 6.98 -7.72
C VAL A 87 -4.15 7.06 -8.87
N VAL A 88 -3.72 6.65 -10.04
CA VAL A 88 -4.59 6.53 -11.23
C VAL A 88 -5.24 5.17 -11.26
N CYS A 89 -4.44 4.12 -11.07
CA CYS A 89 -4.93 2.75 -11.07
C CYS A 89 -4.02 1.86 -10.24
N CYS A 90 -4.59 0.77 -9.78
CA CYS A 90 -3.89 -0.19 -8.92
C CYS A 90 -4.21 -1.59 -9.41
N PHE A 91 -3.18 -2.39 -9.63
CA PHE A 91 -3.30 -3.75 -10.13
C PHE A 91 -2.87 -4.74 -9.06
N PRO A 92 -3.77 -5.61 -8.58
CA PRO A 92 -3.34 -6.71 -7.73
C PRO A 92 -2.51 -7.70 -8.55
N GLU A 93 -1.28 -7.98 -8.10
CA GLU A 93 -0.39 -8.88 -8.84
C GLU A 93 -0.74 -10.35 -8.65
N ASN A 94 -1.47 -10.67 -7.58
CA ASN A 94 -1.81 -12.06 -7.26
C ASN A 94 -3.01 -12.60 -8.01
N GLU A 95 -3.73 -11.76 -8.74
CA GLU A 95 -4.88 -12.20 -9.49
C GLU A 95 -4.48 -12.68 -10.87
N GLU A 96 -5.15 -13.72 -11.32
CA GLU A 96 -4.96 -14.19 -12.67
C GLU A 96 -5.45 -13.14 -13.65
N VAL A 97 -4.63 -12.90 -14.66
CA VAL A 97 -5.00 -11.97 -15.72
C VAL A 97 -5.72 -12.75 -16.79
N GLU A 98 -7.00 -12.53 -16.91
CA GLU A 98 -7.76 -13.05 -18.04
C GLU A 98 -7.53 -12.15 -19.24
N ARG A 99 -7.13 -12.76 -20.34
CA ARG A 99 -6.94 -12.01 -21.57
C ARG A 99 -8.09 -12.25 -22.50
N PHE A 100 -8.79 -11.20 -22.76
CA PHE A 100 -9.84 -11.21 -23.79
C PHE A 100 -9.26 -10.66 -25.07
N ILE A 101 -9.33 -11.46 -26.09
CA ILE A 101 -8.83 -11.09 -27.40
C ILE A 101 -10.01 -10.78 -28.31
#